data_7227f6a070fa1d0c60375b0838fd6638
#
_entry.id   7227f6a070fa1d0c60375b0838fd6638
#
_cell.length_a   1.000
_cell.length_b   1.000
_cell.length_c   1.000
_cell.angle_alpha   90.00
_cell.angle_beta   90.00
_cell.angle_gamma   90.00
#
_symmetry.space_group_name_H-M   'P 1'
#
loop_
_entity.id
_entity.type
_entity.pdbx_description
1 polymer ?
#
loop_
_entity_poly.entity_id
_entity_poly.type
_entity_poly.pdbx_seq_one_letter_code
_entity_poly.pdbx_strand_id
1 'polypeptide(L)'
;SRVAEIDIHQLKNKLEAQETIFVVDTREDREWNQGRIPKSIHLGKGVIERDIENVIPNRSANIILYCQGGFRSALAADNLLKMGYENPVSLSGGFGDWINNGFNIEIDK
;
A
#
# COMPACT_ATOMS: atom_id res chain seq x y z
N SER A 1 9.29 3.67 15.57
CA SER A 1 9.42 3.05 14.25
C SER A 1 10.02 4.04 13.26
N ARG A 2 10.85 3.56 12.37
CA ARG A 2 11.45 4.40 11.32
C ARG A 2 10.53 4.52 10.09
N VAL A 3 9.43 3.79 10.08
CA VAL A 3 8.54 3.77 8.94
C VAL A 3 7.65 5.01 8.96
N ALA A 4 7.64 5.74 7.84
CA ALA A 4 6.75 6.87 7.66
C ALA A 4 5.31 6.37 7.48
N GLU A 5 4.35 7.16 7.93
CA GLU A 5 2.94 6.82 7.81
C GLU A 5 2.13 8.00 7.27
N ILE A 6 1.09 7.69 6.52
CA ILE A 6 0.07 8.66 6.15
C ILE A 6 -1.30 8.09 6.50
N ASP A 7 -2.31 8.94 6.61
CA ASP A 7 -3.67 8.47 6.87
C ASP A 7 -4.47 8.38 5.57
N ILE A 8 -5.71 7.87 5.68
CA ILE A 8 -6.55 7.64 4.50
C ILE A 8 -6.94 8.93 3.78
N HIS A 9 -7.06 10.03 4.51
CA HIS A 9 -7.40 11.33 3.89
C HIS A 9 -6.24 11.84 3.04
N GLN A 10 -5.02 11.68 3.53
CA GLN A 10 -3.83 12.05 2.76
C GLN A 10 -3.70 11.20 1.51
N LEU A 11 -3.96 9.89 1.61
CA LEU A 11 -3.91 9.03 0.43
C LEU A 11 -5.00 9.39 -0.56
N LYS A 12 -6.23 9.62 -0.09
CA LYS A 12 -7.34 10.03 -0.96
C LYS A 12 -6.98 11.29 -1.74
N ASN A 13 -6.41 12.29 -1.04
CA ASN A 13 -6.01 13.54 -1.69
C ASN A 13 -4.95 13.30 -2.75
N LYS A 14 -3.97 12.43 -2.48
CA LYS A 14 -2.92 12.11 -3.46
C LYS A 14 -3.49 11.43 -4.70
N LEU A 15 -4.44 10.53 -4.52
CA LEU A 15 -5.09 9.85 -5.64
C LEU A 15 -5.92 10.83 -6.48
N GLU A 16 -6.66 11.73 -5.83
CA GLU A 16 -7.46 12.74 -6.53
C GLU A 16 -6.58 13.73 -7.29
N ALA A 17 -5.43 14.07 -6.72
CA ALA A 17 -4.46 14.95 -7.37
C ALA A 17 -3.65 14.24 -8.46
N GLN A 18 -3.84 12.94 -8.63
CA GLN A 18 -3.14 12.12 -9.63
C GLN A 18 -1.62 12.19 -9.47
N GLU A 19 -1.16 12.21 -8.21
CA GLU A 19 0.27 12.20 -7.93
C GLU A 19 0.91 10.92 -8.43
N THR A 20 2.21 11.01 -8.77
CA THR A 20 2.96 9.84 -9.23
C THR A 20 3.34 8.99 -8.01
N ILE A 21 2.47 8.05 -7.67
CA ILE A 21 2.66 7.15 -6.53
C ILE A 21 2.29 5.73 -6.94
N PHE A 22 2.83 4.76 -6.21
CA PHE A 22 2.40 3.37 -6.28
C PHE A 22 1.69 3.02 -4.98
N VAL A 23 0.49 2.48 -5.08
CA VAL A 23 -0.27 2.01 -3.92
C VAL A 23 -0.25 0.49 -3.95
N VAL A 24 0.30 -0.13 -2.92
CA VAL A 24 0.55 -1.57 -2.88
C VAL A 24 -0.24 -2.21 -1.76
N ASP A 25 -1.10 -3.16 -2.13
CA ASP A 25 -1.89 -3.95 -1.19
C ASP A 25 -1.07 -5.16 -0.77
N THR A 26 -0.78 -5.27 0.53
CA THR A 26 0.03 -6.35 1.07
C THR A 26 -0.81 -7.46 1.70
N ARG A 27 -2.15 -7.42 1.50
CA ARG A 27 -3.06 -8.39 2.11
C ARG A 27 -3.04 -9.72 1.36
N GLU A 28 -3.76 -10.70 1.90
CA GLU A 28 -3.91 -12.01 1.28
C GLU A 28 -4.77 -11.93 0.01
N ASP A 29 -4.63 -12.94 -0.85
CA ASP A 29 -5.36 -12.98 -2.13
C ASP A 29 -6.87 -12.86 -1.95
N ARG A 30 -7.43 -13.56 -0.96
CA ARG A 30 -8.89 -13.51 -0.74
C ARG A 30 -9.36 -12.13 -0.32
N GLU A 31 -8.53 -11.40 0.46
CA GLU A 31 -8.88 -10.04 0.86
C GLU A 31 -8.88 -9.10 -0.34
N TRP A 32 -7.84 -9.22 -1.17
CA TRP A 32 -7.73 -8.46 -2.41
C TRP A 32 -8.92 -8.69 -3.33
N ASN A 33 -9.33 -9.96 -3.47
CA ASN A 33 -10.43 -10.32 -4.36
C ASN A 33 -11.77 -9.76 -3.90
N GLN A 34 -11.94 -9.51 -2.62
CA GLN A 34 -13.19 -8.98 -2.05
C GLN A 34 -13.31 -7.48 -2.19
N GLY A 35 -12.22 -6.80 -2.47
CA GLY A 35 -12.23 -5.35 -2.66
C GLY A 35 -10.90 -4.73 -2.28
N ARG A 36 -10.57 -3.59 -2.93
CA ARG A 36 -9.27 -2.95 -2.76
C ARG A 36 -9.37 -1.45 -3.02
N ILE A 37 -8.36 -0.73 -2.59
CA ILE A 37 -8.24 0.70 -2.89
C ILE A 37 -8.03 0.85 -4.41
N PRO A 38 -8.73 1.79 -5.07
CA PRO A 38 -8.58 1.96 -6.51
C PRO A 38 -7.13 2.22 -6.92
N LYS A 39 -6.75 1.64 -8.06
CA LYS A 39 -5.41 1.80 -8.67
C LYS A 39 -4.30 1.13 -7.87
N SER A 40 -4.63 0.30 -6.88
CA SER A 40 -3.60 -0.41 -6.14
C SER A 40 -3.08 -1.62 -6.91
N ILE A 41 -1.88 -2.03 -6.56
CA ILE A 41 -1.20 -3.22 -7.08
C ILE A 41 -1.17 -4.24 -5.95
N HIS A 42 -1.42 -5.50 -6.25
CA HIS A 42 -1.36 -6.54 -5.24
C HIS A 42 0.02 -7.18 -5.18
N LEU A 43 0.69 -6.99 -4.05
CA LEU A 43 1.93 -7.70 -3.71
C LEU A 43 1.79 -8.14 -2.26
N GLY A 44 1.20 -9.31 -2.06
CA GLY A 44 0.92 -9.80 -0.72
C GLY A 44 2.18 -10.00 0.10
N LYS A 45 2.01 -9.98 1.42
CA LYS A 45 3.08 -10.31 2.34
C LYS A 45 3.59 -11.71 2.00
N GLY A 46 4.87 -11.92 2.00
CA GLY A 46 5.47 -13.21 1.63
C GLY A 46 5.95 -13.24 0.19
N VAL A 47 5.41 -12.40 -0.69
CA VAL A 47 5.92 -12.30 -2.06
C VAL A 47 6.48 -10.93 -2.37
N ILE A 48 6.16 -9.92 -1.56
CA ILE A 48 6.54 -8.55 -1.87
C ILE A 48 8.06 -8.38 -1.96
N GLU A 49 8.81 -8.96 -1.03
CA GLU A 49 10.27 -8.86 -1.05
C GLU A 49 10.86 -9.52 -2.28
N ARG A 50 10.22 -10.59 -2.75
CA ARG A 50 10.67 -11.31 -3.94
C ARG A 50 10.37 -10.53 -5.21
N ASP A 51 9.19 -9.91 -5.29
CA ASP A 51 8.65 -9.43 -6.57
C ASP A 51 8.75 -7.92 -6.76
N ILE A 52 8.96 -7.14 -5.67
CA ILE A 52 8.91 -5.67 -5.76
C ILE A 52 9.90 -5.10 -6.76
N GLU A 53 11.09 -5.69 -6.87
CA GLU A 53 12.11 -5.17 -7.77
C GLU A 53 11.71 -5.28 -9.24
N ASN A 54 10.89 -6.28 -9.57
CA ASN A 54 10.39 -6.45 -10.94
C ASN A 54 9.21 -5.51 -11.22
N VAL A 55 8.40 -5.21 -10.22
CA VAL A 55 7.19 -4.41 -10.37
C VAL A 55 7.49 -2.93 -10.26
N ILE A 56 8.32 -2.55 -9.29
CA ILE A 56 8.72 -1.16 -9.02
C ILE A 56 10.24 -1.14 -8.89
N PRO A 57 10.98 -1.15 -10.01
CA PRO A 57 12.44 -1.19 -9.93
C PRO A 57 13.08 0.11 -9.45
N ASN A 58 12.38 1.23 -9.55
CA ASN A 58 12.92 2.53 -9.14
C ASN A 58 12.95 2.63 -7.61
N ARG A 59 14.15 2.62 -7.02
CA ARG A 59 14.33 2.69 -5.57
C ARG A 59 13.86 4.02 -4.97
N SER A 60 13.74 5.06 -5.77
CA SER A 60 13.29 6.39 -5.34
C SER A 60 11.79 6.59 -5.50
N ALA A 61 11.06 5.59 -5.98
CA ALA A 61 9.61 5.70 -6.20
C ALA A 61 8.89 5.96 -4.88
N ASN A 62 7.80 6.73 -4.96
CA ASN A 62 6.91 6.95 -3.82
C ASN A 62 5.95 5.77 -3.73
N ILE A 63 6.08 4.97 -2.68
CA ILE A 63 5.32 3.74 -2.50
C ILE A 63 4.52 3.82 -1.21
N ILE A 64 3.21 3.65 -1.34
CA ILE A 64 2.31 3.61 -0.20
C ILE A 64 1.79 2.18 -0.07
N LEU A 65 2.08 1.55 1.07
CA LEU A 65 1.69 0.18 1.32
C LEU A 65 0.53 0.15 2.29
N TYR A 66 -0.43 -0.73 2.05
CA TYR A 66 -1.53 -0.87 3.00
C TYR A 66 -1.86 -2.35 3.23
N CYS A 67 -2.45 -2.61 4.38
CA CYS A 67 -3.05 -3.89 4.73
C CYS A 67 -4.41 -3.60 5.34
N GLN A 68 -4.97 -4.54 6.08
CA GLN A 68 -6.29 -4.33 6.67
C GLN A 68 -6.25 -3.27 7.77
N GLY A 69 -5.28 -3.33 8.70
CA GLY A 69 -5.22 -2.43 9.85
C GLY A 69 -3.96 -1.60 9.98
N GLY A 70 -2.96 -1.82 9.13
CA GLY A 70 -1.71 -1.05 9.14
C GLY A 70 -0.50 -1.79 9.68
N PHE A 71 -0.67 -2.93 10.35
CA PHE A 71 0.45 -3.64 10.98
C PHE A 71 1.34 -4.35 9.93
N ARG A 72 0.72 -5.12 9.05
CA ARG A 72 1.48 -5.86 8.01
C ARG A 72 2.18 -4.90 7.05
N SER A 73 1.52 -3.79 6.70
CA SER A 73 2.11 -2.81 5.79
C SER A 73 3.29 -2.08 6.41
N ALA A 74 3.25 -1.83 7.73
CA ALA A 74 4.39 -1.22 8.41
C ALA A 74 5.61 -2.14 8.38
N LEU A 75 5.40 -3.44 8.60
CA LEU A 75 6.50 -4.42 8.49
C LEU A 75 7.04 -4.50 7.07
N ALA A 76 6.15 -4.50 6.08
CA ALA A 76 6.57 -4.54 4.67
C ALA A 76 7.37 -3.27 4.31
N ALA A 77 6.94 -2.11 4.76
CA ALA A 77 7.65 -0.86 4.51
C ALA A 77 9.05 -0.90 5.12
N ASP A 78 9.17 -1.42 6.34
CA ASP A 78 10.49 -1.55 6.99
C ASP A 78 11.40 -2.48 6.18
N ASN A 79 10.86 -3.58 5.67
CA ASN A 79 11.64 -4.49 4.83
C ASN A 79 12.10 -3.83 3.53
N LEU A 80 11.24 -3.01 2.92
CA LEU A 80 11.62 -2.28 1.71
C LEU A 80 12.74 -1.27 1.98
N LEU A 81 12.72 -0.62 3.14
CA LEU A 81 13.83 0.25 3.53
C LEU A 81 15.13 -0.53 3.58
N LYS A 82 15.12 -1.73 4.14
CA LYS A 82 16.30 -2.59 4.23
C LYS A 82 16.77 -3.04 2.85
N MET A 83 15.89 -3.09 1.87
CA MET A 83 16.23 -3.44 0.49
C MET A 83 16.70 -2.25 -0.33
N GLY A 84 16.76 -1.06 0.27
CA GLY A 84 17.27 0.13 -0.39
C GLY A 84 16.22 1.02 -1.02
N TYR A 85 14.94 0.73 -0.82
CA TYR A 85 13.88 1.65 -1.22
C TYR A 85 13.88 2.86 -0.27
N GLU A 86 13.75 4.06 -0.84
CA GLU A 86 13.99 5.29 -0.08
C GLU A 86 12.71 5.85 0.54
N ASN A 87 11.55 5.61 -0.10
CA ASN A 87 10.32 6.29 0.27
C ASN A 87 9.11 5.35 0.48
N PRO A 88 9.26 4.21 1.17
CA PRO A 88 8.09 3.41 1.50
C PRO A 88 7.32 4.05 2.67
N VAL A 89 6.00 4.10 2.55
CA VAL A 89 5.10 4.70 3.54
C VAL A 89 3.98 3.70 3.83
N SER A 90 3.61 3.54 5.09
CA SER A 90 2.52 2.67 5.49
C SER A 90 1.25 3.49 5.67
N LEU A 91 0.12 2.96 5.21
CA LEU A 91 -1.19 3.60 5.40
C LEU A 91 -1.73 3.27 6.79
N SER A 92 -1.73 4.28 7.65
CA SER A 92 -2.29 4.16 9.00
C SER A 92 -3.78 3.83 8.91
N GLY A 93 -4.24 2.86 9.70
CA GLY A 93 -5.63 2.43 9.69
C GLY A 93 -6.03 1.52 8.53
N GLY A 94 -5.26 1.51 7.47
CA GLY A 94 -5.38 0.58 6.36
C GLY A 94 -6.73 0.57 5.67
N PHE A 95 -7.03 -0.56 5.05
CA PHE A 95 -8.27 -0.74 4.29
C PHE A 95 -9.51 -0.66 5.18
N GLY A 96 -9.39 -1.05 6.45
CA GLY A 96 -10.50 -0.94 7.40
C GLY A 96 -11.00 0.49 7.53
N ASP A 97 -10.08 1.43 7.75
CA ASP A 97 -10.44 2.85 7.83
C ASP A 97 -10.97 3.37 6.50
N TRP A 98 -10.39 2.93 5.39
CA TRP A 98 -10.82 3.33 4.07
C TRP A 98 -12.29 3.00 3.84
N ILE A 99 -12.69 1.76 4.15
CA ILE A 99 -14.07 1.31 4.02
C ILE A 99 -14.98 2.03 5.01
N ASN A 100 -14.55 2.16 6.27
CA ASN A 100 -15.37 2.76 7.32
C ASN A 100 -15.71 4.22 7.03
N ASN A 101 -14.88 4.89 6.25
CA ASN A 101 -15.13 6.27 5.85
C ASN A 101 -15.88 6.38 4.52
N GLY A 102 -16.30 5.26 3.95
CA GLY A 102 -17.11 5.25 2.75
C GLY A 102 -16.38 5.60 1.46
N PHE A 103 -15.06 5.48 1.45
CA PHE A 103 -14.29 5.81 0.25
C PHE A 103 -14.45 4.73 -0.81
N ASN A 104 -14.27 5.09 -2.07
CA ASN A 104 -14.49 4.18 -3.20
C ASN A 104 -13.52 3.01 -3.17
N ILE A 105 -14.04 1.84 -3.57
CA ILE A 105 -13.21 0.64 -3.70
C ILE A 105 -13.41 0.03 -5.09
N GLU A 106 -12.46 -0.80 -5.50
CA GLU A 106 -12.58 -1.63 -6.69
C GLU A 106 -12.84 -3.07 -6.29
N ILE A 107 -13.71 -3.74 -7.02
CA ILE A 107 -14.06 -5.14 -6.79
C ILE A 107 -14.04 -5.85 -8.14
N ASP A 108 -13.48 -7.06 -8.18
CA ASP A 108 -13.53 -7.88 -9.40
C ASP A 108 -14.97 -8.26 -9.71
N LYS A 109 -15.31 -8.24 -10.97
CA LYS A 109 -16.65 -8.65 -11.42
C LYS A 109 -16.66 -10.09 -11.86
#